data_9541d04517cc644794f43e55a2197d22
#
_entry.id   9541d04517cc644794f43e55a2197d22
#
_cell.length_a   1.000
_cell.length_b   1.000
_cell.length_c   1.000
_cell.angle_alpha   90.00
_cell.angle_beta   90.00
_cell.angle_gamma   90.00
#
_symmetry.space_group_name_H-M   'P 1'
#
loop_
_entity.id
_entity.type
_entity.pdbx_description
1 polymer ?
#
loop_
_entity_poly.entity_id
_entity_poly.type
_entity_poly.pdbx_seq_one_letter_code
_entity_poly.pdbx_strand_id
1 'polypeptide(L)'
;MPRLSTELLIIGGGATGLGIAWDACLRGFKVVLIEQNDIGQGTSGRYHGLLHSGARYAVTAPSLARECAQENAILRRIASAAIEDTGGYFLATPADPLYFPDRWLKACKQASLQVEEVEVAELLRREPRLSPRISRAFRVQDASMDSFDLLHILRRAILEAGGHVLLRHRLVGFIHRGGTLVAAEIEDLMTASPLCISFELAINAGGPWAAHIANFAGVHLPLALGKGTMVAMASRPVHSVLNRCRPPSDGDIIVPVGSVSVLGTTDIPVSDPRDLQIQDHEVDALLAEAEMLLPGITHARALRAWAGIRPLLAPPVDAGARETRSLGRAHAILDHEALDGPGGIISVVGGKLTTFRLMAQECLDVVCERFGRSVQCSTSTTALEPADRRFFALPMRHRRLAHREPGNHASDLICECEFVQQGDIHRALAADPPQTLDDLRRDLRIGMGPCQAGFCAFRTADIMAPVLSQPAQELAAFLHERWKGLRPVAWGKTLQQMEFIRRLYAELLGFSQPPSGSR
;
A
#
# COMPACT_ATOMS: atom_id res chain seq x y z
N MET A 1 -17.04 -29.63 -10.64
CA MET A 1 -16.43 -28.47 -9.96
C MET A 1 -15.21 -28.99 -9.20
N PRO A 2 -14.00 -28.50 -9.48
CA PRO A 2 -12.80 -28.85 -8.72
C PRO A 2 -13.01 -28.52 -7.25
N ARG A 3 -12.48 -29.36 -6.36
CA ARG A 3 -12.59 -29.18 -4.91
C ARG A 3 -11.21 -29.11 -4.28
N LEU A 4 -10.99 -28.08 -3.49
CA LEU A 4 -9.80 -27.90 -2.66
C LEU A 4 -10.23 -27.90 -1.18
N SER A 5 -9.38 -28.31 -0.28
CA SER A 5 -9.66 -28.25 1.16
C SER A 5 -8.48 -27.63 1.92
N THR A 6 -8.79 -26.83 2.92
CA THR A 6 -7.81 -26.16 3.78
C THR A 6 -8.33 -26.06 5.22
N GLU A 7 -7.48 -25.76 6.18
CA GLU A 7 -7.91 -25.39 7.52
C GLU A 7 -8.38 -23.93 7.53
N LEU A 8 -7.56 -23.02 6.97
CA LEU A 8 -7.85 -21.59 6.92
C LEU A 8 -7.99 -21.10 5.48
N LEU A 9 -9.15 -20.53 5.16
CA LEU A 9 -9.37 -19.78 3.94
C LEU A 9 -9.26 -18.29 4.21
N ILE A 10 -8.28 -17.61 3.63
CA ILE A 10 -8.07 -16.17 3.80
C ILE A 10 -8.55 -15.45 2.55
N ILE A 11 -9.41 -14.43 2.72
CA ILE A 11 -10.06 -13.70 1.63
C ILE A 11 -9.51 -12.28 1.58
N GLY A 12 -8.67 -11.99 0.58
CA GLY A 12 -8.05 -10.69 0.32
C GLY A 12 -6.53 -10.71 0.38
N GLY A 13 -5.88 -10.29 -0.72
CA GLY A 13 -4.42 -10.21 -0.92
C GLY A 13 -3.81 -8.86 -0.56
N GLY A 14 -4.38 -8.16 0.41
CA GLY A 14 -3.78 -6.96 1.02
C GLY A 14 -2.80 -7.31 2.15
N ALA A 15 -2.21 -6.29 2.78
CA ALA A 15 -1.25 -6.48 3.87
C ALA A 15 -1.81 -7.31 5.03
N THR A 16 -3.08 -7.08 5.40
CA THR A 16 -3.75 -7.83 6.47
C THR A 16 -3.85 -9.31 6.10
N GLY A 17 -4.38 -9.64 4.92
CA GLY A 17 -4.56 -11.03 4.51
C GLY A 17 -3.24 -11.77 4.31
N LEU A 18 -2.24 -11.14 3.68
CA LEU A 18 -0.91 -11.73 3.52
C LEU A 18 -0.20 -11.90 4.88
N GLY A 19 -0.33 -10.93 5.79
CA GLY A 19 0.21 -11.05 7.14
C GLY A 19 -0.41 -12.22 7.92
N ILE A 20 -1.73 -12.37 7.84
CA ILE A 20 -2.47 -13.49 8.47
C ILE A 20 -2.04 -14.83 7.83
N ALA A 21 -1.95 -14.91 6.50
CA ALA A 21 -1.50 -16.12 5.81
C ALA A 21 -0.09 -16.52 6.22
N TRP A 22 0.83 -15.56 6.30
CA TRP A 22 2.20 -15.80 6.73
C TRP A 22 2.29 -16.30 8.17
N ASP A 23 1.64 -15.63 9.13
CA ASP A 23 1.62 -16.06 10.52
C ASP A 23 0.95 -17.44 10.67
N ALA A 24 -0.14 -17.70 9.94
CA ALA A 24 -0.82 -18.99 9.95
C ALA A 24 0.07 -20.12 9.44
N CYS A 25 0.83 -19.91 8.35
CA CYS A 25 1.79 -20.89 7.85
C CYS A 25 2.89 -21.17 8.89
N LEU A 26 3.43 -20.11 9.55
CA LEU A 26 4.45 -20.26 10.59
C LEU A 26 3.93 -21.00 11.83
N ARG A 27 2.63 -20.91 12.11
CA ARG A 27 1.95 -21.68 13.18
C ARG A 27 1.52 -23.08 12.73
N GLY A 28 1.85 -23.51 11.49
CA GLY A 28 1.61 -24.85 10.97
C GLY A 28 0.18 -25.11 10.49
N PHE A 29 -0.60 -24.09 10.19
CA PHE A 29 -1.91 -24.26 9.55
C PHE A 29 -1.77 -24.50 8.05
N LYS A 30 -2.69 -25.30 7.49
CA LYS A 30 -2.90 -25.36 6.04
C LYS A 30 -3.68 -24.13 5.60
N VAL A 31 -3.09 -23.34 4.69
CA VAL A 31 -3.62 -22.04 4.30
C VAL A 31 -3.85 -21.97 2.79
N VAL A 32 -5.03 -21.47 2.42
CA VAL A 32 -5.32 -20.98 1.08
C VAL A 32 -5.74 -19.52 1.19
N LEU A 33 -5.05 -18.63 0.50
CA LEU A 33 -5.45 -17.24 0.32
C LEU A 33 -6.01 -17.05 -1.08
N ILE A 34 -7.16 -16.40 -1.19
CA ILE A 34 -7.74 -15.96 -2.47
C ILE A 34 -7.72 -14.44 -2.60
N GLU A 35 -7.41 -13.95 -3.79
CA GLU A 35 -7.46 -12.54 -4.18
C GLU A 35 -8.10 -12.41 -5.56
N GLN A 36 -9.12 -11.54 -5.68
CA GLN A 36 -9.84 -11.35 -6.95
C GLN A 36 -9.00 -10.71 -8.06
N ASN A 37 -7.94 -9.99 -7.68
CA ASN A 37 -7.02 -9.35 -8.62
C ASN A 37 -5.60 -9.87 -8.40
N ASP A 38 -4.61 -9.00 -8.54
CA ASP A 38 -3.27 -9.19 -8.03
C ASP A 38 -3.13 -8.62 -6.62
N ILE A 39 -2.08 -9.02 -5.90
CA ILE A 39 -1.82 -8.52 -4.54
C ILE A 39 -1.66 -7.00 -4.50
N GLY A 40 -2.13 -6.40 -3.41
CA GLY A 40 -1.92 -4.97 -3.15
C GLY A 40 -2.74 -4.01 -4.01
N GLN A 41 -3.75 -4.45 -4.75
CA GLN A 41 -4.57 -3.56 -5.57
C GLN A 41 -5.59 -2.71 -4.77
N GLY A 42 -5.87 -3.09 -3.51
CA GLY A 42 -6.67 -2.31 -2.59
C GLY A 42 -5.90 -1.20 -1.88
N THR A 43 -6.27 -0.90 -0.65
CA THR A 43 -5.68 0.16 0.19
C THR A 43 -4.18 0.02 0.37
N SER A 44 -3.67 -1.21 0.49
CA SER A 44 -2.26 -1.50 0.75
C SER A 44 -1.32 -0.99 -0.34
N GLY A 45 -1.71 -0.99 -1.60
CA GLY A 45 -0.94 -0.43 -2.72
C GLY A 45 -1.29 1.01 -3.07
N ARG A 46 -2.21 1.64 -2.33
CA ARG A 46 -2.74 2.99 -2.62
C ARG A 46 -2.56 3.95 -1.45
N TYR A 47 -1.45 3.86 -0.74
CA TYR A 47 -1.12 4.73 0.39
C TYR A 47 0.05 5.67 0.04
N HIS A 48 0.44 6.53 0.97
CA HIS A 48 1.46 7.57 0.76
C HIS A 48 2.92 7.10 0.97
N GLY A 49 3.15 5.85 1.38
CA GLY A 49 4.50 5.34 1.60
C GLY A 49 5.07 5.51 3.00
N LEU A 50 4.32 5.99 3.98
CA LEU A 50 4.82 6.25 5.34
C LEU A 50 4.78 4.99 6.22
N LEU A 51 5.91 4.65 6.82
CA LEU A 51 6.02 3.78 7.98
C LEU A 51 6.00 4.67 9.24
N HIS A 52 4.88 4.61 9.98
CA HIS A 52 4.62 5.52 11.10
C HIS A 52 5.46 5.20 12.34
N SER A 53 6.07 6.24 12.94
CA SER A 53 6.63 6.19 14.29
C SER A 53 5.60 6.19 15.42
N GLY A 54 4.32 6.38 15.10
CA GLY A 54 3.24 6.57 16.07
C GLY A 54 2.98 8.01 16.48
N ALA A 55 3.93 8.92 16.30
CA ALA A 55 3.88 10.29 16.80
C ALA A 55 2.64 11.09 16.34
N ARG A 56 2.09 10.78 15.15
CA ARG A 56 0.86 11.40 14.63
C ARG A 56 -0.37 11.10 15.48
N TYR A 57 -0.37 10.00 16.21
CA TYR A 57 -1.51 9.52 17.01
C TYR A 57 -1.37 9.82 18.49
N ALA A 58 -0.24 10.37 18.95
CA ALA A 58 0.08 10.55 20.34
C ALA A 58 -1.00 11.32 21.14
N VAL A 59 -1.59 12.37 20.52
CA VAL A 59 -2.61 13.21 21.16
C VAL A 59 -4.01 12.55 21.18
N THR A 60 -4.37 11.83 20.12
CA THR A 60 -5.74 11.34 19.92
C THR A 60 -5.92 9.87 20.29
N ALA A 61 -4.89 9.05 20.20
CA ALA A 61 -4.91 7.61 20.44
C ALA A 61 -3.54 7.10 20.94
N PRO A 62 -3.19 7.34 22.22
CA PRO A 62 -1.86 7.02 22.76
C PRO A 62 -1.49 5.53 22.73
N SER A 63 -2.46 4.61 22.87
CA SER A 63 -2.23 3.16 22.73
C SER A 63 -1.78 2.82 21.32
N LEU A 64 -2.53 3.31 20.33
CA LEU A 64 -2.21 3.13 18.92
C LEU A 64 -0.87 3.77 18.52
N ALA A 65 -0.49 4.88 19.17
CA ALA A 65 0.83 5.48 18.98
C ALA A 65 1.95 4.53 19.41
N ARG A 66 1.81 3.87 20.57
CA ARG A 66 2.76 2.85 21.06
C ARG A 66 2.84 1.63 20.14
N GLU A 67 1.68 1.10 19.73
CA GLU A 67 1.61 -0.02 18.78
C GLU A 67 2.36 0.31 17.48
N CYS A 68 2.10 1.48 16.89
CA CYS A 68 2.81 1.90 15.68
C CYS A 68 4.32 2.01 15.91
N ALA A 69 4.78 2.52 17.05
CA ALA A 69 6.21 2.63 17.34
C ALA A 69 6.87 1.25 17.49
N GLN A 70 6.21 0.32 18.15
CA GLN A 70 6.68 -1.06 18.33
C GLN A 70 6.75 -1.79 16.98
N GLU A 71 5.67 -1.72 16.19
CA GLU A 71 5.62 -2.37 14.88
C GLU A 71 6.61 -1.73 13.88
N ASN A 72 6.80 -0.42 13.91
CA ASN A 72 7.85 0.26 13.13
C ASN A 72 9.23 -0.34 13.43
N ALA A 73 9.59 -0.51 14.71
CA ALA A 73 10.87 -1.10 15.10
C ALA A 73 10.99 -2.58 14.69
N ILE A 74 9.90 -3.35 14.76
CA ILE A 74 9.85 -4.74 14.31
C ILE A 74 10.06 -4.80 12.79
N LEU A 75 9.28 -4.04 12.02
CA LEU A 75 9.32 -4.06 10.56
C LEU A 75 10.67 -3.63 9.99
N ARG A 76 11.33 -2.63 10.59
CA ARG A 76 12.72 -2.26 10.23
C ARG A 76 13.69 -3.43 10.35
N ARG A 77 13.45 -4.34 11.28
CA ARG A 77 14.30 -5.51 11.54
C ARG A 77 13.96 -6.68 10.60
N ILE A 78 12.66 -6.99 10.44
CA ILE A 78 12.23 -8.19 9.71
C ILE A 78 12.00 -7.94 8.21
N ALA A 79 11.71 -6.70 7.78
CA ALA A 79 11.38 -6.34 6.40
C ALA A 79 12.24 -5.18 5.87
N SER A 80 13.51 -5.14 6.25
CA SER A 80 14.43 -4.01 5.96
C SER A 80 14.60 -3.72 4.47
N ALA A 81 14.37 -4.70 3.60
CA ALA A 81 14.46 -4.53 2.15
C ALA A 81 13.37 -3.61 1.57
N ALA A 82 12.18 -3.61 2.19
CA ALA A 82 11.06 -2.78 1.76
C ALA A 82 11.05 -1.39 2.43
N ILE A 83 12.02 -1.07 3.29
CA ILE A 83 12.05 0.15 4.10
C ILE A 83 13.28 0.98 3.79
N GLU A 84 13.08 2.26 3.49
CA GLU A 84 14.13 3.27 3.47
C GLU A 84 14.11 4.04 4.80
N ASP A 85 15.23 4.02 5.52
CA ASP A 85 15.40 4.71 6.80
C ASP A 85 15.63 6.21 6.59
N THR A 86 14.56 6.90 6.23
CA THR A 86 14.57 8.34 5.96
C THR A 86 14.57 9.19 7.24
N GLY A 87 14.19 8.60 8.37
CA GLY A 87 13.78 9.40 9.51
C GLY A 87 12.56 10.26 9.19
N GLY A 88 12.21 11.16 10.11
CA GLY A 88 11.12 12.09 9.88
C GLY A 88 11.13 13.27 10.84
N TYR A 89 10.38 14.31 10.48
CA TYR A 89 10.21 15.50 11.30
C TYR A 89 8.73 15.88 11.40
N PHE A 90 8.35 16.36 12.60
CA PHE A 90 7.14 17.17 12.80
C PHE A 90 7.54 18.63 12.84
N LEU A 91 6.93 19.43 11.96
CA LEU A 91 7.33 20.81 11.69
C LEU A 91 6.17 21.75 11.99
N ALA A 92 6.40 22.74 12.87
CA ALA A 92 5.46 23.81 13.13
C ALA A 92 5.82 25.04 12.29
N THR A 93 4.80 25.74 11.78
CA THR A 93 4.93 27.01 11.07
C THR A 93 4.09 28.07 11.78
N PRO A 94 4.26 29.38 11.49
CA PRO A 94 3.43 30.43 12.08
C PRO A 94 1.93 30.30 11.77
N ALA A 95 1.55 29.52 10.77
CA ALA A 95 0.16 29.25 10.43
C ALA A 95 -0.46 28.13 11.29
N ASP A 96 0.34 27.40 12.06
CA ASP A 96 -0.12 26.31 12.92
C ASP A 96 -0.47 26.83 14.32
N PRO A 97 -1.41 26.17 15.06
CA PRO A 97 -1.76 26.59 16.41
C PRO A 97 -0.57 26.52 17.36
N LEU A 98 -0.19 27.64 17.96
CA LEU A 98 1.01 27.78 18.81
C LEU A 98 1.03 26.83 20.01
N TYR A 99 -0.12 26.46 20.53
CA TYR A 99 -0.25 25.55 21.69
C TYR A 99 -0.02 24.07 21.33
N PHE A 100 -0.14 23.72 20.06
CA PHE A 100 -0.18 22.31 19.66
C PHE A 100 1.18 21.59 19.80
N PRO A 101 2.33 22.18 19.44
CA PRO A 101 3.61 21.50 19.56
C PRO A 101 3.93 21.04 20.99
N ASP A 102 3.64 21.86 22.01
CA ASP A 102 3.90 21.47 23.40
C ASP A 102 2.94 20.39 23.88
N ARG A 103 1.66 20.50 23.53
CA ARG A 103 0.66 19.46 23.80
C ARG A 103 1.05 18.15 23.16
N TRP A 104 1.47 18.19 21.90
CA TRP A 104 1.88 17.02 21.12
C TRP A 104 3.17 16.40 21.70
N LEU A 105 4.19 17.19 22.03
CA LEU A 105 5.44 16.72 22.64
C LEU A 105 5.18 16.03 23.98
N LYS A 106 4.31 16.62 24.82
CA LYS A 106 3.88 16.01 26.08
C LYS A 106 3.20 14.67 25.86
N ALA A 107 2.28 14.58 24.88
CA ALA A 107 1.60 13.35 24.54
C ALA A 107 2.56 12.27 24.00
N CYS A 108 3.54 12.64 23.16
CA CYS A 108 4.58 11.74 22.70
C CYS A 108 5.40 11.15 23.86
N LYS A 109 5.82 11.99 24.82
CA LYS A 109 6.54 11.54 26.03
C LYS A 109 5.69 10.59 26.87
N GLN A 110 4.41 10.88 27.08
CA GLN A 110 3.48 10.01 27.79
C GLN A 110 3.25 8.67 27.10
N ALA A 111 3.33 8.65 25.76
CA ALA A 111 3.26 7.42 24.95
C ALA A 111 4.63 6.71 24.82
N SER A 112 5.68 7.19 25.49
CA SER A 112 7.05 6.66 25.42
C SER A 112 7.64 6.62 24.01
N LEU A 113 7.26 7.58 23.17
CA LEU A 113 7.78 7.71 21.81
C LEU A 113 9.13 8.42 21.82
N GLN A 114 10.02 8.00 20.94
CA GLN A 114 11.32 8.68 20.73
C GLN A 114 11.10 9.94 19.90
N VAL A 115 11.15 11.09 20.56
CA VAL A 115 11.00 12.41 19.93
C VAL A 115 12.04 13.35 20.51
N GLU A 116 12.69 14.09 19.64
CA GLU A 116 13.72 15.07 19.99
C GLU A 116 13.42 16.40 19.29
N GLU A 117 13.36 17.50 20.04
CA GLU A 117 13.32 18.84 19.46
C GLU A 117 14.72 19.20 18.93
N VAL A 118 14.80 19.65 17.69
CA VAL A 118 16.05 19.97 17.00
C VAL A 118 16.09 21.44 16.61
N GLU A 119 17.30 21.99 16.58
CA GLU A 119 17.51 23.36 16.11
C GLU A 119 17.10 23.52 14.63
N VAL A 120 16.20 24.47 14.36
CA VAL A 120 15.69 24.72 13.01
C VAL A 120 16.83 25.07 12.04
N ALA A 121 17.83 25.81 12.48
CA ALA A 121 18.99 26.15 11.66
C ALA A 121 19.80 24.90 11.24
N GLU A 122 19.90 23.89 12.10
CA GLU A 122 20.54 22.62 11.75
C GLU A 122 19.69 21.84 10.74
N LEU A 123 18.38 21.77 10.95
CA LEU A 123 17.46 21.14 10.03
C LEU A 123 17.54 21.77 8.63
N LEU A 124 17.53 23.09 8.53
CA LEU A 124 17.60 23.80 7.24
C LEU A 124 18.94 23.58 6.52
N ARG A 125 20.03 23.31 7.25
CA ARG A 125 21.29 22.89 6.61
C ARG A 125 21.22 21.48 6.04
N ARG A 126 20.49 20.57 6.69
CA ARG A 126 20.31 19.19 6.21
C ARG A 126 19.28 19.08 5.09
N GLU A 127 18.23 19.88 5.18
CA GLU A 127 17.08 19.92 4.23
C GLU A 127 16.91 21.35 3.67
N PRO A 128 17.81 21.80 2.78
CA PRO A 128 17.91 23.21 2.38
C PRO A 128 16.73 23.71 1.52
N ARG A 129 15.83 22.81 1.12
CA ARG A 129 14.60 23.16 0.40
C ARG A 129 13.41 23.46 1.32
N LEU A 130 13.57 23.23 2.61
CA LEU A 130 12.52 23.55 3.58
C LEU A 130 12.30 25.05 3.70
N SER A 131 11.07 25.41 4.05
CA SER A 131 10.67 26.79 4.28
C SER A 131 11.46 27.40 5.46
N PRO A 132 12.06 28.58 5.30
CA PRO A 132 12.69 29.29 6.42
C PRO A 132 11.68 29.78 7.46
N ARG A 133 10.37 29.66 7.20
CA ARG A 133 9.30 30.00 8.14
C ARG A 133 9.01 28.93 9.18
N ILE A 134 9.69 27.78 9.15
CA ILE A 134 9.56 26.76 10.17
C ILE A 134 10.00 27.36 11.51
N SER A 135 9.12 27.28 12.51
CA SER A 135 9.36 27.87 13.85
C SER A 135 9.88 26.84 14.86
N ARG A 136 9.46 25.57 14.74
CA ARG A 136 9.92 24.46 15.59
C ARG A 136 9.99 23.16 14.78
N ALA A 137 10.93 22.30 15.15
CA ALA A 137 11.15 21.04 14.48
C ALA A 137 11.40 19.92 15.50
N PHE A 138 10.75 18.77 15.29
CA PHE A 138 10.87 17.60 16.16
C PHE A 138 11.22 16.38 15.33
N ARG A 139 12.34 15.74 15.63
CA ARG A 139 12.78 14.50 14.98
C ARG A 139 12.02 13.31 15.54
N VAL A 140 11.57 12.42 14.65
CA VAL A 140 10.84 11.18 14.96
C VAL A 140 11.39 10.01 14.14
N GLN A 141 11.03 8.78 14.53
CA GLN A 141 11.47 7.54 13.88
C GLN A 141 10.53 7.11 12.72
N ASP A 142 10.01 8.06 11.95
CA ASP A 142 9.30 7.74 10.71
C ASP A 142 10.27 7.14 9.68
N ALA A 143 9.74 6.45 8.67
CA ALA A 143 10.49 5.97 7.53
C ALA A 143 9.60 5.93 6.29
N SER A 144 10.15 5.76 5.11
CA SER A 144 9.37 5.38 3.95
C SER A 144 9.39 3.87 3.73
N MET A 145 8.27 3.33 3.24
CA MET A 145 8.13 1.90 2.99
C MET A 145 7.46 1.67 1.64
N ASP A 146 8.04 0.76 0.84
CA ASP A 146 7.41 0.27 -0.36
C ASP A 146 6.48 -0.91 -0.02
N SER A 147 5.17 -0.68 -0.12
CA SER A 147 4.21 -1.73 0.17
C SER A 147 4.22 -2.85 -0.87
N PHE A 148 4.51 -2.56 -2.13
CA PHE A 148 4.57 -3.60 -3.14
C PHE A 148 5.72 -4.57 -2.87
N ASP A 149 6.93 -4.06 -2.57
CA ASP A 149 8.05 -4.91 -2.17
C ASP A 149 7.69 -5.74 -0.93
N LEU A 150 7.09 -5.14 0.10
CA LEU A 150 6.64 -5.85 1.29
C LEU A 150 5.65 -6.97 0.97
N LEU A 151 4.62 -6.68 0.17
CA LEU A 151 3.57 -7.66 -0.15
C LEU A 151 4.10 -8.82 -1.00
N HIS A 152 5.00 -8.56 -1.95
CA HIS A 152 5.65 -9.61 -2.75
C HIS A 152 6.59 -10.47 -1.90
N ILE A 153 7.32 -9.88 -0.95
CA ILE A 153 8.16 -10.65 0.00
C ILE A 153 7.27 -11.54 0.87
N LEU A 154 6.17 -11.02 1.42
CA LEU A 154 5.21 -11.80 2.19
C LEU A 154 4.61 -12.95 1.38
N ARG A 155 4.21 -12.69 0.13
CA ARG A 155 3.69 -13.74 -0.75
C ARG A 155 4.71 -14.87 -0.95
N ARG A 156 5.97 -14.53 -1.22
CA ARG A 156 7.04 -15.53 -1.34
C ARG A 156 7.20 -16.35 -0.05
N ALA A 157 7.25 -15.69 1.09
CA ALA A 157 7.37 -16.36 2.39
C ALA A 157 6.20 -17.31 2.67
N ILE A 158 4.98 -16.97 2.24
CA ILE A 158 3.81 -17.86 2.35
C ILE A 158 3.99 -19.11 1.47
N LEU A 159 4.40 -18.93 0.21
CA LEU A 159 4.60 -20.03 -0.73
C LEU A 159 5.73 -20.97 -0.27
N GLU A 160 6.84 -20.41 0.21
CA GLU A 160 7.97 -21.17 0.78
C GLU A 160 7.59 -21.96 2.03
N ALA A 161 6.66 -21.43 2.83
CA ALA A 161 6.10 -22.11 4.01
C ALA A 161 4.98 -23.11 3.66
N GLY A 162 4.71 -23.39 2.37
CA GLY A 162 3.74 -24.37 1.90
C GLY A 162 2.29 -23.86 1.84
N GLY A 163 2.04 -22.57 2.03
CA GLY A 163 0.74 -21.97 1.80
C GLY A 163 0.43 -21.78 0.31
N HIS A 164 -0.83 -21.60 -0.02
CA HIS A 164 -1.29 -21.35 -1.38
C HIS A 164 -1.86 -19.94 -1.51
N VAL A 165 -1.49 -19.22 -2.58
CA VAL A 165 -2.03 -17.90 -2.91
C VAL A 165 -2.62 -17.95 -4.31
N LEU A 166 -3.94 -17.88 -4.39
CA LEU A 166 -4.71 -17.94 -5.63
C LEU A 166 -5.10 -16.52 -6.04
N LEU A 167 -4.41 -15.95 -7.01
CA LEU A 167 -4.71 -14.66 -7.61
C LEU A 167 -5.77 -14.81 -8.70
N ARG A 168 -6.50 -13.74 -9.02
CA ARG A 168 -7.61 -13.76 -9.98
C ARG A 168 -8.73 -14.72 -9.58
N HIS A 169 -8.91 -14.97 -8.29
CA HIS A 169 -9.95 -15.83 -7.75
C HIS A 169 -10.91 -15.01 -6.89
N ARG A 170 -12.15 -14.86 -7.35
CA ARG A 170 -13.18 -14.04 -6.71
C ARG A 170 -14.13 -14.90 -5.90
N LEU A 171 -14.34 -14.54 -4.64
CA LEU A 171 -15.43 -15.10 -3.83
C LEU A 171 -16.78 -14.69 -4.45
N VAL A 172 -17.67 -15.65 -4.64
CA VAL A 172 -19.04 -15.43 -5.15
C VAL A 172 -20.11 -15.85 -4.15
N GLY A 173 -19.78 -16.68 -3.16
CA GLY A 173 -20.70 -17.09 -2.11
C GLY A 173 -20.08 -18.03 -1.10
N PHE A 174 -20.89 -18.43 -0.10
CA PHE A 174 -20.54 -19.43 0.89
C PHE A 174 -21.59 -20.54 0.95
N ILE A 175 -21.15 -21.75 1.32
CA ILE A 175 -22.00 -22.90 1.57
C ILE A 175 -22.14 -23.05 3.08
N HIS A 176 -23.38 -23.05 3.56
CA HIS A 176 -23.74 -23.21 4.96
C HIS A 176 -24.14 -24.64 5.28
N ARG A 177 -23.80 -25.10 6.49
CA ARG A 177 -24.29 -26.35 7.08
C ARG A 177 -24.58 -26.12 8.56
N GLY A 178 -25.84 -26.21 8.97
CA GLY A 178 -26.23 -26.06 10.39
C GLY A 178 -25.87 -24.71 11.00
N GLY A 179 -25.95 -23.60 10.25
CA GLY A 179 -25.60 -22.25 10.72
C GLY A 179 -24.11 -21.91 10.65
N THR A 180 -23.26 -22.85 10.20
CA THR A 180 -21.81 -22.65 10.06
C THR A 180 -21.42 -22.65 8.58
N LEU A 181 -20.48 -21.79 8.20
CA LEU A 181 -19.87 -21.78 6.87
C LEU A 181 -18.85 -22.92 6.78
N VAL A 182 -18.95 -23.73 5.71
CA VAL A 182 -18.10 -24.93 5.54
C VAL A 182 -17.34 -24.95 4.21
N ALA A 183 -17.75 -24.11 3.24
CA ALA A 183 -17.06 -23.98 1.96
C ALA A 183 -17.34 -22.61 1.34
N ALA A 184 -16.47 -22.19 0.43
CA ALA A 184 -16.59 -21.00 -0.38
C ALA A 184 -16.77 -21.38 -1.86
N GLU A 185 -17.66 -20.68 -2.53
CA GLU A 185 -17.82 -20.70 -3.98
C GLU A 185 -16.97 -19.59 -4.58
N ILE A 186 -16.12 -19.94 -5.50
CA ILE A 186 -15.10 -19.07 -6.07
C ILE A 186 -15.15 -19.16 -7.58
N GLU A 187 -14.94 -18.03 -8.25
CA GLU A 187 -14.78 -17.92 -9.68
C GLU A 187 -13.31 -17.64 -10.02
N ASP A 188 -12.70 -18.49 -10.83
CA ASP A 188 -11.43 -18.17 -11.48
C ASP A 188 -11.68 -17.18 -12.61
N LEU A 189 -11.21 -15.96 -12.47
CA LEU A 189 -11.44 -14.88 -13.43
C LEU A 189 -10.63 -15.01 -14.73
N MET A 190 -9.65 -15.92 -14.78
CA MET A 190 -8.87 -16.18 -15.99
C MET A 190 -9.58 -17.16 -16.91
N THR A 191 -10.23 -18.17 -16.34
CA THR A 191 -10.89 -19.26 -17.09
C THR A 191 -12.41 -19.20 -17.02
N ALA A 192 -12.96 -18.30 -16.21
CA ALA A 192 -14.39 -18.23 -15.84
C ALA A 192 -14.91 -19.57 -15.24
N SER A 193 -14.02 -20.38 -14.68
CA SER A 193 -14.35 -21.69 -14.12
C SER A 193 -14.69 -21.60 -12.64
N PRO A 194 -15.74 -22.30 -12.18
CA PRO A 194 -16.08 -22.35 -10.76
C PRO A 194 -15.13 -23.29 -10.00
N LEU A 195 -14.72 -22.86 -8.81
CA LEU A 195 -13.92 -23.61 -7.84
C LEU A 195 -14.66 -23.62 -6.49
N CYS A 196 -14.64 -24.73 -5.78
CA CYS A 196 -15.17 -24.84 -4.42
C CYS A 196 -14.01 -25.14 -3.44
N ILE A 197 -13.86 -24.32 -2.40
CA ILE A 197 -12.86 -24.55 -1.34
C ILE A 197 -13.59 -24.84 -0.03
N SER A 198 -13.40 -26.05 0.49
CA SER A 198 -13.85 -26.42 1.83
C SER A 198 -12.84 -25.96 2.87
N PHE A 199 -13.30 -25.45 4.00
CA PHE A 199 -12.44 -24.93 5.07
C PHE A 199 -13.02 -25.22 6.46
N GLU A 200 -12.20 -25.12 7.48
CA GLU A 200 -12.66 -25.15 8.88
C GLU A 200 -12.99 -23.72 9.38
N LEU A 201 -12.23 -22.72 8.93
CA LEU A 201 -12.47 -21.31 9.25
C LEU A 201 -12.10 -20.41 8.06
N ALA A 202 -12.97 -19.46 7.73
CA ALA A 202 -12.69 -18.38 6.78
C ALA A 202 -12.28 -17.11 7.52
N ILE A 203 -11.30 -16.37 6.99
CA ILE A 203 -10.88 -15.07 7.52
C ILE A 203 -11.11 -14.01 6.45
N ASN A 204 -12.05 -13.12 6.72
CA ASN A 204 -12.36 -11.98 5.87
C ASN A 204 -11.35 -10.86 6.12
N ALA A 205 -10.37 -10.71 5.24
CA ALA A 205 -9.37 -9.64 5.19
C ALA A 205 -9.55 -8.74 3.96
N GLY A 206 -10.79 -8.58 3.49
CA GLY A 206 -11.17 -7.89 2.26
C GLY A 206 -11.00 -6.36 2.29
N GLY A 207 -10.51 -5.78 3.38
CA GLY A 207 -10.28 -4.34 3.49
C GLY A 207 -11.55 -3.53 3.19
N PRO A 208 -11.54 -2.62 2.18
CA PRO A 208 -12.72 -1.84 1.83
C PRO A 208 -13.93 -2.69 1.36
N TRP A 209 -13.70 -3.92 0.91
CA TRP A 209 -14.75 -4.85 0.49
C TRP A 209 -15.17 -5.83 1.59
N ALA A 210 -14.64 -5.68 2.82
CA ALA A 210 -14.95 -6.62 3.91
C ALA A 210 -16.44 -6.69 4.24
N ALA A 211 -17.18 -5.59 4.16
CA ALA A 211 -18.63 -5.59 4.33
C ALA A 211 -19.36 -6.39 3.22
N HIS A 212 -18.89 -6.31 1.98
CA HIS A 212 -19.44 -7.07 0.87
C HIS A 212 -19.21 -8.58 1.06
N ILE A 213 -18.01 -8.97 1.49
CA ILE A 213 -17.68 -10.37 1.82
C ILE A 213 -18.52 -10.87 3.00
N ALA A 214 -18.68 -10.07 4.05
CA ALA A 214 -19.51 -10.42 5.20
C ALA A 214 -20.99 -10.63 4.81
N ASN A 215 -21.49 -9.84 3.87
CA ASN A 215 -22.87 -10.01 3.36
C ASN A 215 -23.10 -11.37 2.69
N PHE A 216 -22.11 -11.98 2.04
CA PHE A 216 -22.21 -13.37 1.54
C PHE A 216 -22.38 -14.40 2.66
N ALA A 217 -21.91 -14.06 3.86
CA ALA A 217 -22.06 -14.88 5.06
C ALA A 217 -23.36 -14.56 5.84
N GLY A 218 -24.20 -13.63 5.36
CA GLY A 218 -25.38 -13.14 6.09
C GLY A 218 -25.05 -12.20 7.25
N VAL A 219 -23.85 -11.62 7.29
CA VAL A 219 -23.38 -10.73 8.35
C VAL A 219 -23.40 -9.28 7.90
N HIS A 220 -24.00 -8.40 8.68
CA HIS A 220 -23.88 -6.96 8.48
C HIS A 220 -22.64 -6.44 9.20
N LEU A 221 -21.67 -5.93 8.42
CA LEU A 221 -20.43 -5.35 8.93
C LEU A 221 -20.43 -3.83 8.68
N PRO A 222 -20.57 -3.00 9.73
CA PRO A 222 -20.66 -1.54 9.56
C PRO A 222 -19.27 -0.96 9.26
N LEU A 223 -19.03 -0.57 8.01
CA LEU A 223 -17.82 0.12 7.57
C LEU A 223 -18.13 1.54 7.12
N ALA A 224 -17.30 2.48 7.56
CA ALA A 224 -17.19 3.81 7.00
C ALA A 224 -15.95 3.85 6.07
N LEU A 225 -16.15 4.32 4.86
CA LEU A 225 -15.10 4.38 3.85
C LEU A 225 -14.61 5.82 3.67
N GLY A 226 -13.32 6.06 3.94
CA GLY A 226 -12.66 7.36 3.76
C GLY A 226 -11.70 7.34 2.57
N LYS A 227 -12.03 8.08 1.51
CA LYS A 227 -11.13 8.27 0.37
C LYS A 227 -10.02 9.25 0.74
N GLY A 228 -8.78 8.90 0.47
CA GLY A 228 -7.63 9.78 0.60
C GLY A 228 -6.86 9.89 -0.70
N THR A 229 -6.72 11.10 -1.21
CA THR A 229 -5.97 11.41 -2.42
C THR A 229 -4.52 11.74 -2.09
N MET A 230 -3.61 11.34 -2.97
CA MET A 230 -2.18 11.59 -2.90
C MET A 230 -1.68 12.10 -4.25
N VAL A 231 -0.64 12.96 -4.20
CA VAL A 231 0.05 13.47 -5.39
C VAL A 231 1.53 13.14 -5.31
N ALA A 232 2.07 12.48 -6.33
CA ALA A 232 3.52 12.32 -6.48
C ALA A 232 4.11 13.49 -7.27
N MET A 233 5.19 14.05 -6.75
CA MET A 233 6.00 15.06 -7.42
C MET A 233 7.20 14.40 -8.11
N ALA A 234 7.58 14.88 -9.28
CA ALA A 234 8.67 14.32 -10.10
C ALA A 234 10.08 14.59 -9.54
N SER A 235 10.17 15.08 -8.33
CA SER A 235 11.43 15.35 -7.65
C SER A 235 11.33 14.93 -6.18
N ARG A 236 12.49 14.71 -5.60
CA ARG A 236 12.67 14.45 -4.17
C ARG A 236 13.44 15.60 -3.52
N PRO A 237 12.76 16.73 -3.18
CA PRO A 237 13.41 17.91 -2.62
C PRO A 237 13.91 17.71 -1.19
N VAL A 238 13.42 16.69 -0.48
CA VAL A 238 13.79 16.36 0.90
C VAL A 238 14.14 14.88 1.05
N HIS A 239 14.97 14.57 2.03
CA HIS A 239 15.41 13.20 2.32
C HIS A 239 14.59 12.55 3.42
N SER A 240 14.00 13.35 4.31
CA SER A 240 13.23 12.90 5.46
C SER A 240 11.73 13.01 5.25
N VAL A 241 10.95 12.17 5.94
CA VAL A 241 9.49 12.35 6.03
C VAL A 241 9.19 13.65 6.76
N LEU A 242 8.27 14.43 6.22
CA LEU A 242 7.81 15.67 6.84
C LEU A 242 6.35 15.54 7.26
N ASN A 243 6.05 15.95 8.49
CA ASN A 243 4.70 16.05 9.03
C ASN A 243 4.46 17.48 9.53
N ARG A 244 3.24 18.00 9.37
CA ARG A 244 2.81 19.24 10.03
C ARG A 244 2.57 18.95 11.52
N CYS A 245 3.11 19.79 12.38
CA CYS A 245 2.89 19.72 13.84
C CYS A 245 1.64 20.51 14.24
N ARG A 246 0.47 19.98 13.87
CA ARG A 246 -0.86 20.56 14.12
C ARG A 246 -1.91 19.46 14.31
N PRO A 247 -3.14 19.76 14.75
CA PRO A 247 -4.24 18.79 14.69
C PRO A 247 -4.36 18.19 13.29
N PRO A 248 -4.63 16.87 13.15
CA PRO A 248 -4.67 16.20 11.86
C PRO A 248 -5.59 16.89 10.83
N SER A 249 -5.04 17.22 9.66
CA SER A 249 -5.71 17.90 8.56
C SER A 249 -5.29 17.32 7.22
N ASP A 250 -5.85 17.83 6.11
CA ASP A 250 -5.44 17.45 4.75
C ASP A 250 -4.01 17.94 4.46
N GLY A 251 -3.29 17.18 3.63
CA GLY A 251 -1.97 17.57 3.16
C GLY A 251 -0.86 17.61 4.20
N ASP A 252 -1.04 17.01 5.38
CA ASP A 252 -0.09 17.11 6.50
C ASP A 252 1.23 16.38 6.29
N ILE A 253 1.35 15.53 5.28
CA ILE A 253 2.48 14.59 5.16
C ILE A 253 3.14 14.70 3.80
N ILE A 254 4.48 14.74 3.80
CA ILE A 254 5.31 14.60 2.60
C ILE A 254 6.27 13.44 2.83
N VAL A 255 6.19 12.41 1.95
CA VAL A 255 7.01 11.20 2.07
C VAL A 255 7.96 11.12 0.88
N PRO A 256 9.28 11.10 1.10
CA PRO A 256 10.23 10.77 0.03
C PRO A 256 10.18 9.28 -0.26
N VAL A 257 9.95 8.90 -1.52
CA VAL A 257 9.89 7.50 -1.97
C VAL A 257 10.73 7.34 -3.23
N GLY A 258 11.82 6.62 -3.16
CA GLY A 258 12.73 6.47 -4.31
C GLY A 258 13.23 7.81 -4.81
N SER A 259 12.91 8.16 -6.05
CA SER A 259 13.31 9.43 -6.70
C SER A 259 12.23 10.52 -6.66
N VAL A 260 11.12 10.28 -5.98
CA VAL A 260 9.94 11.17 -5.95
C VAL A 260 9.57 11.55 -4.51
N SER A 261 8.66 12.50 -4.37
CA SER A 261 7.99 12.80 -3.10
C SER A 261 6.49 12.64 -3.27
N VAL A 262 5.84 12.08 -2.25
CA VAL A 262 4.39 11.90 -2.19
C VAL A 262 3.79 12.87 -1.19
N LEU A 263 2.88 13.70 -1.66
CA LEU A 263 2.08 14.62 -0.86
C LEU A 263 0.77 13.91 -0.46
N GLY A 264 0.35 14.00 0.77
CA GLY A 264 -0.89 13.35 1.19
C GLY A 264 -1.30 13.67 2.63
N THR A 265 -2.49 13.32 2.96
CA THR A 265 -3.62 12.85 2.16
C THR A 265 -4.85 13.70 2.44
N THR A 266 -5.84 13.68 1.53
CA THR A 266 -7.20 14.15 1.85
C THR A 266 -7.97 13.11 2.66
N ASP A 267 -9.19 13.46 3.12
CA ASP A 267 -10.11 12.50 3.75
C ASP A 267 -11.56 12.87 3.39
N ILE A 268 -12.13 12.14 2.41
CA ILE A 268 -13.48 12.36 1.90
C ILE A 268 -14.30 11.08 2.13
N PRO A 269 -15.45 11.14 2.81
CA PRO A 269 -16.37 10.01 2.93
C PRO A 269 -16.87 9.54 1.55
N VAL A 270 -16.90 8.23 1.34
CA VAL A 270 -17.47 7.60 0.14
C VAL A 270 -18.32 6.40 0.52
N SER A 271 -19.27 6.01 -0.33
CA SER A 271 -20.13 4.85 -0.09
C SER A 271 -19.68 3.58 -0.84
N ASP A 272 -18.91 3.74 -1.92
CA ASP A 272 -18.44 2.64 -2.74
C ASP A 272 -16.90 2.53 -2.67
N PRO A 273 -16.33 1.36 -2.35
CA PRO A 273 -14.88 1.16 -2.36
C PRO A 273 -14.22 1.32 -3.74
N ARG A 274 -15.01 1.38 -4.81
CA ARG A 274 -14.54 1.65 -6.18
C ARG A 274 -14.50 3.13 -6.54
N ASP A 275 -15.08 4.01 -5.71
CA ASP A 275 -15.04 5.46 -5.94
C ASP A 275 -13.65 6.04 -5.63
N LEU A 276 -12.82 6.02 -6.66
CA LEU A 276 -11.45 6.52 -6.64
C LEU A 276 -11.30 7.81 -7.46
N GLN A 277 -12.43 8.46 -7.83
CA GLN A 277 -12.40 9.70 -8.61
C GLN A 277 -11.72 10.80 -7.81
N ILE A 278 -10.74 11.45 -8.41
CA ILE A 278 -9.99 12.56 -7.83
C ILE A 278 -10.60 13.85 -8.34
N GLN A 279 -10.90 14.77 -7.41
CA GLN A 279 -11.39 16.10 -7.74
C GLN A 279 -10.23 17.10 -7.76
N ASP A 280 -10.31 18.12 -8.61
CA ASP A 280 -9.24 19.12 -8.77
C ASP A 280 -8.91 19.80 -7.45
N HIS A 281 -9.92 20.16 -6.64
CA HIS A 281 -9.72 20.79 -5.35
C HIS A 281 -8.93 19.95 -4.34
N GLU A 282 -8.95 18.61 -4.45
CA GLU A 282 -8.13 17.72 -3.61
C GLU A 282 -6.65 17.89 -3.94
N VAL A 283 -6.33 17.98 -5.23
CA VAL A 283 -4.95 18.17 -5.70
C VAL A 283 -4.45 19.57 -5.30
N ASP A 284 -5.27 20.59 -5.51
CA ASP A 284 -4.94 21.97 -5.17
C ASP A 284 -4.68 22.14 -3.67
N ALA A 285 -5.51 21.52 -2.82
CA ALA A 285 -5.34 21.53 -1.36
C ALA A 285 -4.00 20.88 -0.96
N LEU A 286 -3.66 19.72 -1.53
CA LEU A 286 -2.40 19.02 -1.23
C LEU A 286 -1.17 19.83 -1.66
N LEU A 287 -1.23 20.50 -2.81
CA LEU A 287 -0.16 21.37 -3.30
C LEU A 287 -0.01 22.62 -2.43
N ALA A 288 -1.12 23.26 -2.04
CA ALA A 288 -1.11 24.44 -1.18
C ALA A 288 -0.52 24.14 0.21
N GLU A 289 -0.86 22.99 0.80
CA GLU A 289 -0.31 22.57 2.09
C GLU A 289 1.18 22.21 1.99
N ALA A 290 1.59 21.56 0.90
CA ALA A 290 3.00 21.25 0.68
C ALA A 290 3.85 22.52 0.47
N GLU A 291 3.31 23.57 -0.16
CA GLU A 291 3.98 24.86 -0.39
C GLU A 291 4.38 25.53 0.93
N MET A 292 3.62 25.30 2.01
CA MET A 292 3.95 25.85 3.34
C MET A 292 5.26 25.30 3.89
N LEU A 293 5.59 24.05 3.58
CA LEU A 293 6.84 23.40 4.00
C LEU A 293 7.94 23.45 2.95
N LEU A 294 7.57 23.44 1.67
CA LEU A 294 8.47 23.37 0.51
C LEU A 294 8.14 24.46 -0.49
N PRO A 295 8.63 25.69 -0.29
CA PRO A 295 8.36 26.82 -1.20
C PRO A 295 8.76 26.49 -2.65
N GLY A 296 7.85 26.76 -3.57
CA GLY A 296 8.01 26.50 -5.00
C GLY A 296 7.64 25.08 -5.44
N ILE A 297 7.12 24.23 -4.56
CA ILE A 297 6.67 22.87 -4.93
C ILE A 297 5.50 22.92 -5.91
N THR A 298 4.64 23.91 -5.83
CA THR A 298 3.51 24.14 -6.75
C THR A 298 3.95 24.39 -8.21
N HIS A 299 5.17 24.88 -8.41
CA HIS A 299 5.77 25.08 -9.74
C HIS A 299 6.56 23.84 -10.21
N ALA A 300 6.77 22.87 -9.34
CA ALA A 300 7.42 21.61 -9.70
C ALA A 300 6.46 20.74 -10.54
N ARG A 301 7.02 19.83 -11.33
CA ARG A 301 6.22 18.89 -12.10
C ARG A 301 5.52 17.91 -11.18
N ALA A 302 4.19 17.93 -11.11
CA ALA A 302 3.42 16.85 -10.54
C ALA A 302 3.50 15.62 -11.45
N LEU A 303 3.68 14.45 -10.88
CA LEU A 303 3.93 13.24 -11.64
C LEU A 303 2.66 12.47 -11.90
N ARG A 304 1.86 12.27 -10.87
CA ARG A 304 0.55 11.63 -10.92
C ARG A 304 -0.21 11.84 -9.61
N ALA A 305 -1.51 11.66 -9.66
CA ALA A 305 -2.36 11.53 -8.48
C ALA A 305 -3.03 10.15 -8.42
N TRP A 306 -3.34 9.68 -7.23
CA TRP A 306 -4.15 8.48 -6.99
C TRP A 306 -4.90 8.60 -5.67
N ALA A 307 -5.93 7.80 -5.51
CA ALA A 307 -6.68 7.72 -4.27
C ALA A 307 -6.69 6.29 -3.71
N GLY A 308 -6.79 6.19 -2.38
CA GLY A 308 -6.99 4.93 -1.66
C GLY A 308 -8.16 5.05 -0.69
N ILE A 309 -8.86 3.95 -0.45
CA ILE A 309 -10.00 3.90 0.46
C ILE A 309 -9.58 3.28 1.79
N ARG A 310 -9.81 4.00 2.88
CA ARG A 310 -9.59 3.51 4.25
C ARG A 310 -10.85 2.82 4.74
N PRO A 311 -10.82 1.51 5.07
CA PRO A 311 -11.93 0.85 5.74
C PRO A 311 -11.85 1.15 7.25
N LEU A 312 -12.81 1.87 7.77
CA LEU A 312 -12.89 2.22 9.18
C LEU A 312 -14.12 1.54 9.78
N LEU A 313 -14.00 0.98 10.98
CA LEU A 313 -15.17 0.47 11.67
C LEU A 313 -16.07 1.65 12.06
N ALA A 314 -17.31 1.63 11.59
CA ALA A 314 -18.29 2.63 11.95
C ALA A 314 -18.81 2.37 13.37
N PRO A 315 -19.06 3.42 14.18
CA PRO A 315 -19.77 3.25 15.44
C PRO A 315 -21.21 2.83 15.16
N PRO A 316 -21.92 2.25 16.16
CA PRO A 316 -23.34 1.93 16.04
C PRO A 316 -24.18 3.12 15.54
N VAL A 317 -25.30 2.83 14.88
CA VAL A 317 -26.12 3.67 13.99
C VAL A 317 -26.55 5.05 14.53
N ASP A 318 -26.50 5.29 15.82
CA ASP A 318 -26.96 6.55 16.45
C ASP A 318 -25.95 7.71 16.43
N ALA A 319 -24.76 7.46 15.93
CA ALA A 319 -23.75 8.50 15.75
C ALA A 319 -23.79 9.00 14.30
N GLY A 320 -24.59 10.04 14.02
CA GLY A 320 -24.78 10.65 12.69
C GLY A 320 -23.51 10.74 11.83
N ALA A 321 -23.61 10.97 10.54
CA ALA A 321 -22.50 10.99 9.56
C ALA A 321 -21.30 11.80 10.10
N ARG A 322 -20.39 11.12 10.77
CA ARG A 322 -19.15 11.72 11.29
C ARG A 322 -18.14 11.76 10.16
N GLU A 323 -17.38 12.83 10.11
CA GLU A 323 -16.20 12.90 9.28
C GLU A 323 -15.34 11.65 9.54
N THR A 324 -14.99 10.92 8.49
CA THR A 324 -14.16 9.69 8.58
C THR A 324 -12.83 9.94 9.28
N ARG A 325 -12.35 11.19 9.25
CA ARG A 325 -11.15 11.64 9.97
C ARG A 325 -11.26 11.51 11.50
N SER A 326 -12.43 11.68 12.06
CA SER A 326 -12.67 11.57 13.51
C SER A 326 -12.83 10.13 14.00
N LEU A 327 -13.01 9.17 13.09
CA LEU A 327 -13.14 7.76 13.43
C LEU A 327 -11.79 7.16 13.87
N GLY A 328 -11.86 6.26 14.83
CA GLY A 328 -10.69 5.53 15.33
C GLY A 328 -9.99 4.75 14.21
N ARG A 329 -8.66 4.73 14.27
CA ARG A 329 -7.80 3.98 13.35
C ARG A 329 -7.33 2.65 13.93
N ALA A 330 -7.93 2.20 15.03
CA ALA A 330 -7.70 0.88 15.59
C ALA A 330 -8.26 -0.20 14.66
N HIS A 331 -7.71 -1.38 14.73
CA HIS A 331 -8.29 -2.54 14.07
C HIS A 331 -9.24 -3.28 15.00
N ALA A 332 -10.08 -4.13 14.42
CA ALA A 332 -10.96 -5.02 15.13
C ALA A 332 -10.91 -6.42 14.51
N ILE A 333 -10.94 -7.42 15.38
CA ILE A 333 -11.08 -8.83 15.03
C ILE A 333 -12.46 -9.25 15.51
N LEU A 334 -13.32 -9.62 14.59
CA LEU A 334 -14.72 -9.90 14.84
C LEU A 334 -14.97 -11.39 14.57
N ASP A 335 -15.00 -12.20 15.63
CA ASP A 335 -15.50 -13.57 15.55
C ASP A 335 -17.03 -13.52 15.54
N HIS A 336 -17.62 -13.80 14.38
CA HIS A 336 -19.04 -13.62 14.19
C HIS A 336 -19.89 -14.62 14.98
N GLU A 337 -19.38 -15.82 15.25
CA GLU A 337 -20.06 -16.80 16.09
C GLU A 337 -20.14 -16.33 17.55
N ALA A 338 -19.07 -15.74 18.07
CA ALA A 338 -19.04 -15.14 19.39
C ALA A 338 -19.94 -13.90 19.52
N LEU A 339 -20.38 -13.35 18.39
CA LEU A 339 -21.29 -12.19 18.28
C LEU A 339 -22.72 -12.61 17.86
N ASP A 340 -23.13 -13.86 18.13
CA ASP A 340 -24.43 -14.44 17.78
C ASP A 340 -24.71 -14.51 16.25
N GLY A 341 -23.67 -14.46 15.44
CA GLY A 341 -23.73 -14.61 13.99
C GLY A 341 -23.40 -16.04 13.52
N PRO A 342 -23.19 -16.23 12.19
CA PRO A 342 -22.83 -17.54 11.64
C PRO A 342 -21.44 -17.99 12.10
N GLY A 343 -21.32 -19.29 12.38
CA GLY A 343 -20.03 -19.92 12.65
C GLY A 343 -19.16 -20.02 11.39
N GLY A 344 -17.85 -20.23 11.58
CA GLY A 344 -16.90 -20.50 10.49
C GLY A 344 -16.34 -19.27 9.77
N ILE A 345 -16.52 -18.06 10.32
CA ILE A 345 -15.95 -16.83 9.77
C ILE A 345 -15.52 -15.82 10.84
N ILE A 346 -14.35 -15.23 10.64
CA ILE A 346 -13.82 -14.07 11.38
C ILE A 346 -13.58 -12.93 10.40
N SER A 347 -13.92 -11.69 10.75
CA SER A 347 -13.57 -10.50 9.96
C SER A 347 -12.49 -9.66 10.66
N VAL A 348 -11.47 -9.23 9.89
CA VAL A 348 -10.42 -8.33 10.37
C VAL A 348 -10.53 -7.01 9.60
N VAL A 349 -10.82 -5.92 10.31
CA VAL A 349 -11.12 -4.61 9.72
C VAL A 349 -10.37 -3.48 10.40
N GLY A 350 -10.22 -2.35 9.70
CA GLY A 350 -9.51 -1.19 10.23
C GLY A 350 -7.98 -1.33 10.16
N GLY A 351 -7.31 -0.72 11.13
CA GLY A 351 -5.85 -0.78 11.26
C GLY A 351 -5.07 0.06 10.24
N LYS A 352 -3.79 -0.24 10.13
CA LYS A 352 -2.83 0.46 9.26
C LYS A 352 -1.83 -0.51 8.66
N LEU A 353 -1.20 -0.11 7.56
CA LEU A 353 -0.10 -0.90 6.99
C LEU A 353 1.05 -1.09 8.01
N THR A 354 1.36 -0.11 8.84
CA THR A 354 2.38 -0.24 9.90
C THR A 354 2.06 -1.35 10.90
N THR A 355 0.77 -1.60 11.20
CA THR A 355 0.34 -2.56 12.24
C THR A 355 -0.18 -3.88 11.67
N PHE A 356 0.01 -4.14 10.37
CA PHE A 356 -0.55 -5.35 9.72
C PHE A 356 -0.10 -6.65 10.37
N ARG A 357 1.18 -6.70 10.81
CA ARG A 357 1.74 -7.88 11.48
C ARG A 357 1.07 -8.13 12.84
N LEU A 358 0.88 -7.07 13.65
CA LEU A 358 0.16 -7.16 14.92
C LEU A 358 -1.29 -7.62 14.72
N MET A 359 -1.98 -7.06 13.71
CA MET A 359 -3.33 -7.50 13.33
C MET A 359 -3.38 -8.98 12.99
N ALA A 360 -2.37 -9.47 12.27
CA ALA A 360 -2.25 -10.89 11.94
C ALA A 360 -2.02 -11.74 13.19
N GLN A 361 -1.10 -11.36 14.05
CA GLN A 361 -0.82 -12.03 15.32
C GLN A 361 -2.08 -12.16 16.17
N GLU A 362 -2.76 -11.04 16.44
CA GLU A 362 -3.96 -11.03 17.29
C GLU A 362 -5.11 -11.87 16.68
N CYS A 363 -5.27 -11.83 15.34
CA CYS A 363 -6.23 -12.68 14.64
C CYS A 363 -5.89 -14.17 14.82
N LEU A 364 -4.63 -14.53 14.64
CA LEU A 364 -4.20 -15.93 14.78
C LEU A 364 -4.16 -16.40 16.24
N ASP A 365 -4.03 -15.51 17.20
CA ASP A 365 -4.18 -15.86 18.62
C ASP A 365 -5.64 -16.31 18.90
N VAL A 366 -6.65 -15.59 18.39
CA VAL A 366 -8.07 -15.99 18.44
C VAL A 366 -8.30 -17.32 17.69
N VAL A 367 -7.70 -17.48 16.49
CA VAL A 367 -7.80 -18.73 15.72
C VAL A 367 -7.19 -19.91 16.49
N CYS A 368 -6.00 -19.74 17.06
CA CYS A 368 -5.34 -20.79 17.84
C CYS A 368 -6.16 -21.21 19.06
N GLU A 369 -6.74 -20.27 19.79
CA GLU A 369 -7.66 -20.55 20.90
C GLU A 369 -8.85 -21.40 20.44
N ARG A 370 -9.50 -21.01 19.32
CA ARG A 370 -10.63 -21.74 18.75
C ARG A 370 -10.28 -23.17 18.31
N PHE A 371 -9.06 -23.38 17.80
CA PHE A 371 -8.57 -24.71 17.38
C PHE A 371 -7.92 -25.51 18.52
N GLY A 372 -7.87 -24.97 19.72
CA GLY A 372 -7.18 -25.62 20.86
C GLY A 372 -5.68 -25.79 20.64
N ARG A 373 -5.05 -24.93 19.81
CA ARG A 373 -3.61 -24.96 19.51
C ARG A 373 -2.87 -23.93 20.38
N SER A 374 -1.78 -24.35 21.00
CA SER A 374 -0.90 -23.48 21.80
C SER A 374 0.41 -23.18 21.03
N VAL A 375 0.31 -22.42 19.92
CA VAL A 375 1.46 -22.05 19.10
C VAL A 375 1.65 -20.53 19.14
N GLN A 376 2.82 -20.10 19.63
CA GLN A 376 3.13 -18.68 19.74
C GLN A 376 3.51 -18.07 18.38
N CYS A 377 3.19 -16.80 18.20
CA CYS A 377 3.57 -16.02 17.04
C CYS A 377 5.09 -15.81 16.98
N SER A 378 5.71 -16.12 15.86
CA SER A 378 7.14 -15.90 15.59
C SER A 378 7.42 -14.75 14.59
N THR A 379 6.38 -14.14 14.02
CA THR A 379 6.53 -13.14 12.95
C THR A 379 7.33 -11.89 13.36
N SER A 380 7.38 -11.57 14.66
CA SER A 380 8.17 -10.43 15.15
C SER A 380 9.68 -10.65 15.09
N THR A 381 10.13 -11.89 14.95
CA THR A 381 11.55 -12.28 14.94
C THR A 381 11.97 -13.01 13.67
N THR A 382 11.03 -13.51 12.89
CA THR A 382 11.29 -14.18 11.61
C THR A 382 11.58 -13.13 10.53
N ALA A 383 12.78 -13.15 9.98
CA ALA A 383 13.16 -12.25 8.90
C ALA A 383 12.42 -12.61 7.61
N LEU A 384 11.95 -11.61 6.90
CA LEU A 384 11.45 -11.74 5.54
C LEU A 384 12.66 -11.58 4.60
N GLU A 385 13.04 -12.66 3.92
CA GLU A 385 14.21 -12.66 3.06
C GLU A 385 14.02 -11.71 1.87
N PRO A 386 14.95 -10.77 1.68
CA PRO A 386 14.91 -9.88 0.54
C PRO A 386 15.33 -10.64 -0.72
N ALA A 387 14.53 -10.55 -1.77
CA ALA A 387 14.93 -11.08 -3.07
C ALA A 387 16.16 -10.35 -3.63
N ASP A 388 16.21 -9.06 -3.49
CA ASP A 388 17.36 -8.22 -3.85
C ASP A 388 17.13 -6.83 -3.24
N ARG A 389 18.07 -6.30 -2.48
CA ARG A 389 17.90 -5.01 -1.84
C ARG A 389 17.73 -3.92 -2.89
N ARG A 390 16.54 -3.39 -3.02
CA ARG A 390 16.28 -2.19 -3.81
C ARG A 390 16.64 -0.98 -2.96
N PHE A 391 17.70 -0.29 -3.35
CA PHE A 391 18.09 0.94 -2.66
C PHE A 391 17.30 2.11 -3.18
N PHE A 392 16.58 2.77 -2.30
CA PHE A 392 15.83 3.97 -2.63
C PHE A 392 16.65 5.24 -2.44
N ALA A 393 17.66 5.25 -1.59
CA ALA A 393 18.46 6.43 -1.30
C ALA A 393 19.12 7.02 -2.56
N LEU A 394 18.71 8.23 -2.92
CA LEU A 394 19.17 8.93 -4.12
C LEU A 394 20.71 9.01 -4.23
N PRO A 395 21.48 9.30 -3.15
CA PRO A 395 22.93 9.34 -3.20
C PRO A 395 23.59 8.00 -3.56
N MET A 396 22.88 6.89 -3.39
CA MET A 396 23.40 5.55 -3.68
C MET A 396 23.01 5.02 -5.06
N ARG A 397 22.12 5.69 -5.78
CA ARG A 397 21.62 5.21 -7.08
C ARG A 397 22.72 5.08 -8.12
N HIS A 398 23.63 6.03 -8.22
CA HIS A 398 24.77 5.94 -9.14
C HIS A 398 25.71 4.77 -8.83
N ARG A 399 25.93 4.46 -7.54
CA ARG A 399 26.73 3.30 -7.14
C ARG A 399 26.03 2.00 -7.52
N ARG A 400 24.71 1.94 -7.38
CA ARG A 400 23.94 0.78 -7.80
C ARG A 400 24.01 0.56 -9.31
N LEU A 401 23.89 1.62 -10.10
CA LEU A 401 24.07 1.54 -11.55
C LEU A 401 25.46 1.01 -11.90
N ALA A 402 26.52 1.56 -11.31
CA ALA A 402 27.90 1.10 -11.49
C ALA A 402 28.12 -0.37 -11.12
N HIS A 403 27.35 -0.93 -10.19
CA HIS A 403 27.39 -2.36 -9.87
C HIS A 403 26.61 -3.24 -10.85
N ARG A 404 25.61 -2.67 -11.53
CA ARG A 404 24.77 -3.40 -12.49
C ARG A 404 25.35 -3.41 -13.91
N GLU A 405 25.98 -2.32 -14.34
CA GLU A 405 26.50 -2.19 -15.69
C GLU A 405 27.75 -3.04 -16.04
N PRO A 406 28.73 -3.28 -15.16
CA PRO A 406 29.96 -3.97 -15.55
C PRO A 406 29.87 -5.49 -15.60
N GLY A 407 28.79 -6.08 -15.17
CA GLY A 407 28.73 -7.53 -14.99
C GLY A 407 27.81 -8.23 -15.98
N ASN A 408 28.33 -8.77 -17.03
CA ASN A 408 27.64 -9.68 -17.96
C ASN A 408 26.50 -9.07 -18.80
N HIS A 409 26.65 -9.18 -20.08
CA HIS A 409 25.72 -8.74 -21.14
C HIS A 409 24.31 -9.38 -21.09
N ALA A 410 23.95 -10.13 -20.08
CA ALA A 410 22.61 -10.67 -19.86
C ALA A 410 21.62 -9.64 -19.29
N SER A 411 21.99 -8.36 -19.19
CA SER A 411 21.19 -7.43 -18.41
C SER A 411 21.16 -6.04 -18.98
N ASP A 412 20.62 -5.92 -20.20
CA ASP A 412 20.23 -4.63 -20.72
C ASP A 412 19.26 -3.93 -19.75
N LEU A 413 19.53 -2.65 -19.47
CA LEU A 413 18.70 -1.86 -18.62
C LEU A 413 17.38 -1.55 -19.34
N ILE A 414 16.27 -2.04 -18.83
CA ILE A 414 14.94 -1.87 -19.41
C ILE A 414 14.23 -0.64 -18.82
N CYS A 415 14.36 -0.43 -17.51
CA CYS A 415 13.79 0.74 -16.83
C CYS A 415 14.90 1.53 -16.13
N GLU A 416 15.34 2.63 -16.73
CA GLU A 416 16.40 3.50 -16.22
C GLU A 416 16.00 4.22 -14.92
N CYS A 417 14.70 4.51 -14.74
CA CYS A 417 14.19 5.17 -13.53
C CYS A 417 14.30 4.28 -12.30
N GLU A 418 14.04 2.98 -12.43
CA GLU A 418 13.99 2.01 -11.33
C GLU A 418 15.12 0.98 -11.38
N PHE A 419 16.04 1.11 -12.36
CA PHE A 419 17.19 0.23 -12.57
C PHE A 419 16.81 -1.24 -12.75
N VAL A 420 15.70 -1.51 -13.45
CA VAL A 420 15.25 -2.86 -13.77
C VAL A 420 15.94 -3.35 -15.03
N GLN A 421 16.60 -4.49 -14.93
CA GLN A 421 17.30 -5.15 -16.02
C GLN A 421 16.41 -6.23 -16.66
N GLN A 422 16.74 -6.63 -17.88
CA GLN A 422 16.06 -7.72 -18.58
C GLN A 422 16.08 -9.01 -17.76
N GLY A 423 17.21 -9.31 -17.10
CA GLY A 423 17.33 -10.47 -16.21
C GLY A 423 16.40 -10.45 -15.00
N ASP A 424 16.04 -9.26 -14.48
CA ASP A 424 15.05 -9.13 -13.40
C ASP A 424 13.66 -9.58 -13.90
N ILE A 425 13.31 -9.18 -15.13
CA ILE A 425 12.03 -9.58 -15.77
C ILE A 425 11.99 -11.09 -16.00
N HIS A 426 13.06 -11.67 -16.56
CA HIS A 426 13.12 -13.12 -16.79
C HIS A 426 13.04 -13.91 -15.50
N ARG A 427 13.67 -13.44 -14.40
CA ARG A 427 13.52 -14.09 -13.08
C ARG A 427 12.09 -14.04 -12.57
N ALA A 428 11.41 -12.91 -12.71
CA ALA A 428 10.00 -12.79 -12.31
C ALA A 428 9.12 -13.75 -13.14
N LEU A 429 9.34 -13.82 -14.46
CA LEU A 429 8.61 -14.73 -15.35
C LEU A 429 8.83 -16.21 -15.01
N ALA A 430 10.05 -16.58 -14.58
CA ALA A 430 10.39 -17.96 -14.23
C ALA A 430 9.86 -18.38 -12.85
N ALA A 431 9.83 -17.45 -11.89
CA ALA A 431 9.41 -17.77 -10.52
C ALA A 431 7.88 -17.83 -10.37
N ASP A 432 7.18 -16.86 -10.95
CA ASP A 432 5.74 -16.72 -10.87
C ASP A 432 5.26 -15.77 -11.98
N PRO A 433 4.86 -16.33 -13.13
CA PRO A 433 4.56 -15.52 -14.31
C PRO A 433 3.46 -14.48 -14.06
N PRO A 434 3.78 -13.18 -14.12
CA PRO A 434 2.77 -12.13 -14.02
C PRO A 434 1.81 -12.23 -15.22
N GLN A 435 0.53 -12.04 -14.94
CA GLN A 435 -0.52 -12.17 -15.98
C GLN A 435 -0.63 -10.90 -16.84
N THR A 436 -0.18 -9.78 -16.30
CA THR A 436 -0.26 -8.47 -16.96
C THR A 436 1.03 -7.67 -16.76
N LEU A 437 1.24 -6.65 -17.61
CA LEU A 437 2.31 -5.67 -17.41
C LEU A 437 2.16 -4.91 -16.08
N ASP A 438 0.93 -4.71 -15.63
CA ASP A 438 0.65 -4.01 -14.37
C ASP A 438 1.00 -4.87 -13.15
N ASP A 439 0.89 -6.19 -13.23
CA ASP A 439 1.37 -7.11 -12.18
C ASP A 439 2.89 -7.01 -12.06
N LEU A 440 3.60 -7.10 -13.20
CA LEU A 440 5.06 -6.95 -13.24
C LEU A 440 5.53 -5.57 -12.74
N ARG A 441 4.74 -4.50 -13.01
CA ARG A 441 5.00 -3.17 -12.45
C ARG A 441 4.98 -3.17 -10.92
N ARG A 442 4.03 -3.87 -10.31
CA ARG A 442 3.97 -3.97 -8.84
C ARG A 442 5.14 -4.75 -8.26
N ASP A 443 5.56 -5.81 -8.91
CA ASP A 443 6.71 -6.60 -8.49
C ASP A 443 8.04 -5.86 -8.70
N LEU A 444 8.29 -5.31 -9.89
CA LEU A 444 9.58 -4.76 -10.29
C LEU A 444 9.63 -3.21 -10.34
N ARG A 445 8.53 -2.50 -10.06
CA ARG A 445 8.39 -1.04 -10.16
C ARG A 445 8.56 -0.46 -11.58
N ILE A 446 8.52 -1.27 -12.62
CA ILE A 446 8.61 -0.82 -14.02
C ILE A 446 7.56 0.26 -14.29
N GLY A 447 7.98 1.39 -14.85
CA GLY A 447 7.09 2.50 -15.18
C GLY A 447 6.62 3.35 -14.00
N MET A 448 7.15 3.15 -12.78
CA MET A 448 6.80 3.97 -11.60
C MET A 448 7.64 5.24 -11.46
N GLY A 449 8.79 5.30 -12.06
CA GLY A 449 9.70 6.43 -11.96
C GLY A 449 9.25 7.68 -12.72
N PRO A 450 10.07 8.75 -12.74
CA PRO A 450 9.70 10.07 -13.28
C PRO A 450 9.24 10.10 -14.74
N CYS A 451 9.64 9.14 -15.58
CA CYS A 451 9.20 9.06 -16.98
C CYS A 451 7.79 8.49 -17.14
N GLN A 452 7.21 7.85 -16.11
CA GLN A 452 5.86 7.25 -16.12
C GLN A 452 5.65 6.28 -17.30
N ALA A 453 6.59 5.36 -17.49
CA ALA A 453 6.56 4.32 -18.53
C ALA A 453 6.81 4.82 -19.97
N GLY A 454 7.39 6.01 -20.13
CA GLY A 454 7.63 6.60 -21.45
C GLY A 454 8.49 5.76 -22.40
N PHE A 455 9.39 4.92 -21.87
CA PHE A 455 10.30 4.10 -22.68
C PHE A 455 10.26 2.61 -22.33
N CYS A 456 10.15 2.27 -21.07
CA CYS A 456 10.29 0.88 -20.60
C CYS A 456 9.08 0.00 -20.95
N ALA A 457 7.85 0.54 -21.02
CA ALA A 457 6.66 -0.30 -21.19
C ALA A 457 6.65 -1.06 -22.52
N PHE A 458 7.08 -0.42 -23.62
CA PHE A 458 7.17 -1.06 -24.93
C PHE A 458 8.14 -2.25 -24.92
N ARG A 459 9.36 -2.04 -24.40
CA ARG A 459 10.38 -3.10 -24.26
C ARG A 459 9.91 -4.22 -23.34
N THR A 460 9.24 -3.88 -22.23
CA THR A 460 8.70 -4.85 -21.29
C THR A 460 7.60 -5.71 -21.93
N ALA A 461 6.71 -5.09 -22.74
CA ALA A 461 5.69 -5.82 -23.47
C ALA A 461 6.28 -6.83 -24.46
N ASP A 462 7.37 -6.47 -25.14
CA ASP A 462 8.08 -7.36 -26.05
C ASP A 462 8.71 -8.56 -25.30
N ILE A 463 9.39 -8.30 -24.19
CA ILE A 463 9.99 -9.37 -23.35
C ILE A 463 8.91 -10.32 -22.79
N MET A 464 7.74 -9.78 -22.43
CA MET A 464 6.60 -10.57 -21.94
C MET A 464 5.75 -11.21 -23.03
N ALA A 465 5.96 -10.88 -24.31
CA ALA A 465 5.15 -11.39 -25.42
C ALA A 465 4.99 -12.92 -25.45
N PRO A 466 5.99 -13.73 -25.06
CA PRO A 466 5.82 -15.20 -25.03
C PRO A 466 4.80 -15.69 -23.99
N VAL A 467 4.49 -14.92 -22.94
CA VAL A 467 3.55 -15.31 -21.88
C VAL A 467 2.24 -14.54 -21.92
N LEU A 468 2.17 -13.45 -22.68
CA LEU A 468 0.97 -12.63 -22.84
C LEU A 468 0.16 -13.14 -24.05
N SER A 469 -1.14 -13.36 -23.86
CA SER A 469 -2.02 -13.76 -24.95
C SER A 469 -2.18 -12.68 -26.02
N GLN A 470 -2.16 -11.40 -25.62
CA GLN A 470 -2.39 -10.25 -26.48
C GLN A 470 -1.47 -9.06 -26.08
N PRO A 471 -0.16 -9.10 -26.40
CA PRO A 471 0.81 -8.12 -25.91
C PRO A 471 0.47 -6.65 -26.21
N ALA A 472 -0.11 -6.36 -27.39
CA ALA A 472 -0.51 -5.01 -27.77
C ALA A 472 -1.68 -4.48 -26.92
N GLN A 473 -2.66 -5.33 -26.61
CA GLN A 473 -3.78 -4.93 -25.75
C GLN A 473 -3.31 -4.73 -24.30
N GLU A 474 -2.43 -5.59 -23.82
CA GLU A 474 -1.83 -5.45 -22.49
C GLU A 474 -1.01 -4.16 -22.36
N LEU A 475 -0.25 -3.80 -23.39
CA LEU A 475 0.46 -2.52 -23.42
C LEU A 475 -0.51 -1.34 -23.40
N ALA A 476 -1.62 -1.42 -24.18
CA ALA A 476 -2.65 -0.39 -24.16
C ALA A 476 -3.30 -0.24 -22.77
N ALA A 477 -3.66 -1.35 -22.14
CA ALA A 477 -4.25 -1.38 -20.80
C ALA A 477 -3.30 -0.79 -19.75
N PHE A 478 -2.02 -1.17 -19.81
CA PHE A 478 -0.98 -0.64 -18.94
C PHE A 478 -0.81 0.89 -19.11
N LEU A 479 -0.69 1.38 -20.32
CA LEU A 479 -0.58 2.82 -20.58
C LEU A 479 -1.83 3.58 -20.13
N HIS A 480 -3.02 3.00 -20.35
CA HIS A 480 -4.27 3.59 -19.88
C HIS A 480 -4.29 3.75 -18.35
N GLU A 481 -3.89 2.71 -17.61
CA GLU A 481 -3.80 2.77 -16.15
C GLU A 481 -2.76 3.80 -15.67
N ARG A 482 -1.62 3.93 -16.36
CA ARG A 482 -0.64 4.98 -16.07
C ARG A 482 -1.21 6.38 -16.31
N TRP A 483 -1.88 6.60 -17.41
CA TRP A 483 -2.45 7.90 -17.80
C TRP A 483 -3.64 8.31 -16.95
N LYS A 484 -4.40 7.38 -16.42
CA LYS A 484 -5.47 7.64 -15.46
C LYS A 484 -4.99 8.46 -14.25
N GLY A 485 -3.82 8.15 -13.72
CA GLY A 485 -3.21 8.93 -12.63
C GLY A 485 -2.56 10.25 -13.08
N LEU A 486 -2.29 10.44 -14.36
CA LEU A 486 -1.72 11.68 -14.91
C LEU A 486 -2.79 12.74 -15.18
N ARG A 487 -4.01 12.35 -15.54
CA ARG A 487 -5.10 13.28 -15.89
C ARG A 487 -5.37 14.34 -14.82
N PRO A 488 -5.48 14.00 -13.51
CA PRO A 488 -5.75 14.97 -12.46
C PRO A 488 -4.63 16.00 -12.25
N VAL A 489 -3.46 15.79 -12.84
CA VAL A 489 -2.28 16.66 -12.75
C VAL A 489 -1.78 17.11 -14.12
N ALA A 490 -2.62 17.07 -15.14
CA ALA A 490 -2.27 17.32 -16.55
C ALA A 490 -2.18 18.81 -16.87
N TRP A 491 -1.25 19.53 -16.26
CA TRP A 491 -0.94 20.92 -16.60
C TRP A 491 0.57 21.15 -16.74
N GLY A 492 0.97 22.29 -17.30
CA GLY A 492 2.36 22.75 -17.42
C GLY A 492 3.30 21.67 -17.94
N LYS A 493 4.36 21.38 -17.20
CA LYS A 493 5.38 20.39 -17.56
C LYS A 493 4.87 18.95 -17.61
N THR A 494 3.85 18.62 -16.82
CA THR A 494 3.22 17.30 -16.83
C THR A 494 2.49 17.08 -18.16
N LEU A 495 1.71 18.05 -18.61
CA LEU A 495 1.01 17.99 -19.89
C LEU A 495 1.99 17.86 -21.07
N GLN A 496 3.10 18.62 -21.05
CA GLN A 496 4.16 18.51 -22.06
C GLN A 496 4.75 17.11 -22.12
N GLN A 497 5.04 16.51 -20.97
CA GLN A 497 5.54 15.14 -20.89
C GLN A 497 4.51 14.12 -21.38
N MET A 498 3.24 14.27 -21.04
CA MET A 498 2.16 13.39 -21.51
C MET A 498 2.05 13.43 -23.02
N GLU A 499 2.06 14.61 -23.62
CA GLU A 499 2.00 14.76 -25.08
C GLU A 499 3.24 14.18 -25.76
N PHE A 500 4.43 14.37 -25.19
CA PHE A 500 5.65 13.74 -25.68
C PHE A 500 5.54 12.21 -25.69
N ILE A 501 5.09 11.60 -24.59
CA ILE A 501 4.91 10.14 -24.50
C ILE A 501 3.84 9.68 -25.49
N ARG A 502 2.72 10.40 -25.59
CA ARG A 502 1.66 10.06 -26.55
C ARG A 502 2.20 10.01 -27.99
N ARG A 503 2.97 11.02 -28.41
CA ARG A 503 3.57 11.06 -29.76
C ARG A 503 4.62 9.98 -29.94
N LEU A 504 5.45 9.72 -28.92
CA LEU A 504 6.43 8.64 -28.97
C LEU A 504 5.77 7.30 -29.30
N TYR A 505 4.68 6.96 -28.59
CA TYR A 505 3.96 5.72 -28.84
C TYR A 505 3.20 5.73 -30.18
N ALA A 506 2.47 6.79 -30.48
CA ALA A 506 1.62 6.85 -31.67
C ALA A 506 2.42 7.01 -32.98
N GLU A 507 3.44 7.87 -32.98
CA GLU A 507 4.13 8.28 -34.21
C GLU A 507 5.44 7.53 -34.42
N LEU A 508 6.26 7.37 -33.36
CA LEU A 508 7.55 6.70 -33.51
C LEU A 508 7.46 5.19 -33.41
N LEU A 509 6.70 4.68 -32.41
CA LEU A 509 6.55 3.23 -32.16
C LEU A 509 5.38 2.62 -32.94
N GLY A 510 4.61 3.42 -33.70
CA GLY A 510 3.48 2.94 -34.50
C GLY A 510 2.32 2.35 -33.69
N PHE A 511 2.25 2.66 -32.40
CA PHE A 511 1.25 2.14 -31.48
C PHE A 511 0.04 3.09 -31.45
N SER A 512 -0.90 2.91 -32.38
CA SER A 512 -2.20 3.59 -32.34
C SER A 512 -3.11 2.88 -31.33
N GLN A 513 -3.68 3.63 -30.37
CA GLN A 513 -4.74 3.06 -29.53
C GLN A 513 -5.88 2.56 -30.40
N PRO A 514 -6.43 1.37 -30.14
CA PRO A 514 -7.66 0.97 -30.81
C PRO A 514 -8.75 2.03 -30.50
N PRO A 515 -9.64 2.33 -31.44
CA PRO A 515 -10.71 3.29 -31.23
C PRO A 515 -11.46 2.94 -29.93
N SER A 516 -11.71 3.94 -29.10
CA SER A 516 -12.46 3.82 -27.86
C SER A 516 -13.91 3.45 -28.21
N GLY A 517 -14.19 2.18 -28.31
CA GLY A 517 -15.49 1.68 -28.70
C GLY A 517 -15.55 0.17 -28.67
N SER A 518 -15.70 -0.38 -27.49
CA SER A 518 -16.53 -1.53 -27.14
C SER A 518 -16.19 -1.94 -25.71
N ARG A 519 -17.05 -1.57 -24.83
CA ARG A 519 -17.13 -2.20 -23.50
C ARG A 519 -17.92 -3.49 -23.63
#